data_16aca96800319870ef53d672493b9a05
#
_entry.id   16aca96800319870ef53d672493b9a05
#
_cell.length_a   1.000
_cell.length_b   1.000
_cell.length_c   1.000
_cell.angle_alpha   90.00
_cell.angle_beta   90.00
_cell.angle_gamma   90.00
#
_symmetry.space_group_name_H-M   'P 1'
#
loop_
_entity.id
_entity.type
_entity.pdbx_description
1 polymer ?
#
loop_
_entity_poly.entity_id
_entity_poly.type
_entity_poly.pdbx_seq_one_letter_code
_entity_poly.pdbx_strand_id
1 'polypeptide(L)'
;VAMREMAALEPAALLPAHGEPLTDTATIVENFTVLADTLQHIVDHTINGLNAGKRKDLVHQSLELPEHLANHPTMNIQYVTPADISKMVMKQYTGWWDDIPSQWSPAPVADQGEMIITLAGGNLDAIIVFARGLISEDIRLASHLTDWLFYARPNDREVQALVFDVYKTRILDPSSNTMEMLTYLDQMTAARARSRRGN
;
A
#
# COMPACT_ATOMS: atom_id res chain seq x y z
N VAL A 1 -23.84 -4.13 -1.37
CA VAL A 1 -25.11 -4.62 -0.79
C VAL A 1 -25.32 -3.99 0.58
N ALA A 2 -24.52 -4.31 1.63
CA ALA A 2 -24.77 -3.86 3.01
C ALA A 2 -24.90 -2.34 3.18
N MET A 3 -24.04 -1.52 2.54
CA MET A 3 -24.14 -0.05 2.64
C MET A 3 -25.45 0.49 2.09
N ARG A 4 -25.95 -0.06 0.97
CA ARG A 4 -27.24 0.34 0.38
C ARG A 4 -28.43 -0.10 1.26
N GLU A 5 -28.34 -1.27 1.89
CA GLU A 5 -29.35 -1.73 2.83
C GLU A 5 -29.39 -0.84 4.08
N MET A 6 -28.25 -0.44 4.61
CA MET A 6 -28.19 0.50 5.74
C MET A 6 -28.72 1.89 5.35
N ALA A 7 -28.40 2.38 4.15
CA ALA A 7 -28.96 3.64 3.66
C ALA A 7 -30.51 3.60 3.55
N ALA A 8 -31.04 2.46 3.08
CA ALA A 8 -32.51 2.27 2.91
C ALA A 8 -33.27 2.21 4.24
N LEU A 9 -32.60 2.03 5.38
CA LEU A 9 -33.20 2.09 6.70
C LEU A 9 -33.44 3.53 7.17
N GLU A 10 -32.90 4.54 6.48
CA GLU A 10 -32.99 5.96 6.85
C GLU A 10 -32.68 6.20 8.35
N PRO A 11 -31.49 5.75 8.85
CA PRO A 11 -31.23 5.75 10.27
C PRO A 11 -31.18 7.17 10.84
N ALA A 12 -31.85 7.38 12.00
CA ALA A 12 -31.84 8.65 12.72
C ALA A 12 -30.47 8.99 13.35
N ALA A 13 -29.63 7.98 13.58
CA ALA A 13 -28.29 8.16 14.11
C ALA A 13 -27.36 7.04 13.65
N LEU A 14 -26.08 7.40 13.43
CA LEU A 14 -24.97 6.49 13.21
C LEU A 14 -23.92 6.70 14.30
N LEU A 15 -23.61 5.63 15.03
CA LEU A 15 -22.56 5.62 16.05
C LEU A 15 -21.35 4.87 15.47
N PRO A 16 -20.34 5.57 14.95
CA PRO A 16 -19.16 4.91 14.39
C PRO A 16 -18.26 4.35 15.51
N ALA A 17 -17.45 3.35 15.18
CA ALA A 17 -16.43 2.83 16.12
C ALA A 17 -15.36 3.90 16.45
N HIS A 18 -15.15 4.84 15.54
CA HIS A 18 -14.24 5.97 15.70
C HIS A 18 -14.89 7.24 15.13
N GLY A 19 -14.70 8.36 15.80
CA GLY A 19 -15.27 9.66 15.41
C GLY A 19 -16.57 10.01 16.14
N GLU A 20 -17.11 11.17 15.80
CA GLU A 20 -18.32 11.71 16.43
C GLU A 20 -19.58 11.02 15.89
N PRO A 21 -20.63 10.87 16.72
CA PRO A 21 -21.93 10.42 16.26
C PRO A 21 -22.52 11.33 15.18
N LEU A 22 -23.11 10.72 14.14
CA LEU A 22 -23.90 11.44 13.14
C LEU A 22 -25.38 11.28 13.46
N THR A 23 -26.12 12.40 13.49
CA THR A 23 -27.55 12.43 13.86
C THR A 23 -28.44 13.03 12.79
N ASP A 24 -27.86 13.40 11.65
CA ASP A 24 -28.62 13.85 10.48
C ASP A 24 -28.83 12.71 9.49
N THR A 25 -30.07 12.26 9.33
CA THR A 25 -30.43 11.14 8.46
C THR A 25 -30.01 11.37 7.01
N ALA A 26 -30.11 12.58 6.48
CA ALA A 26 -29.74 12.87 5.09
C ALA A 26 -28.23 12.66 4.87
N THR A 27 -27.42 13.21 5.76
CA THR A 27 -25.95 13.02 5.74
C THR A 27 -25.57 11.55 5.90
N ILE A 28 -26.25 10.80 6.78
CA ILE A 28 -25.96 9.37 6.98
C ILE A 28 -26.26 8.58 5.69
N VAL A 29 -27.41 8.82 5.08
CA VAL A 29 -27.84 8.17 3.83
C VAL A 29 -26.88 8.52 2.69
N GLU A 30 -26.49 9.79 2.56
CA GLU A 30 -25.51 10.25 1.58
C GLU A 30 -24.16 9.53 1.75
N ASN A 31 -23.62 9.50 2.98
CA ASN A 31 -22.36 8.85 3.28
C ASN A 31 -22.38 7.36 2.93
N PHE A 32 -23.42 6.63 3.27
CA PHE A 32 -23.57 5.22 2.91
C PHE A 32 -23.71 5.02 1.40
N THR A 33 -24.38 5.93 0.71
CA THR A 33 -24.57 5.87 -0.75
C THR A 33 -23.25 6.10 -1.46
N VAL A 34 -22.51 7.15 -1.11
CA VAL A 34 -21.17 7.45 -1.68
C VAL A 34 -20.20 6.30 -1.44
N LEU A 35 -20.20 5.75 -0.22
CA LEU A 35 -19.34 4.59 0.08
C LEU A 35 -19.75 3.36 -0.75
N ALA A 36 -21.06 3.10 -0.91
CA ALA A 36 -21.54 2.01 -1.73
C ALA A 36 -21.16 2.16 -3.21
N ASP A 37 -21.28 3.37 -3.75
CA ASP A 37 -20.93 3.68 -5.14
C ASP A 37 -19.43 3.56 -5.37
N THR A 38 -18.62 4.03 -4.42
CA THR A 38 -17.16 3.87 -4.45
C THR A 38 -16.75 2.40 -4.45
N LEU A 39 -17.29 1.60 -3.52
CA LEU A 39 -17.01 0.17 -3.46
C LEU A 39 -17.46 -0.56 -4.73
N GLN A 40 -18.61 -0.20 -5.29
CA GLN A 40 -19.10 -0.76 -6.54
C GLN A 40 -18.15 -0.42 -7.70
N HIS A 41 -17.72 0.84 -7.82
CA HIS A 41 -16.75 1.26 -8.84
C HIS A 41 -15.45 0.45 -8.74
N ILE A 42 -14.90 0.25 -7.54
CA ILE A 42 -13.69 -0.53 -7.31
C ILE A 42 -13.88 -1.98 -7.74
N VAL A 43 -15.00 -2.59 -7.37
CA VAL A 43 -15.34 -3.99 -7.75
C VAL A 43 -15.46 -4.10 -9.26
N ASP A 44 -16.22 -3.21 -9.91
CA ASP A 44 -16.47 -3.25 -11.35
C ASP A 44 -15.17 -3.05 -12.14
N HIS A 45 -14.33 -2.06 -11.76
CA HIS A 45 -13.01 -1.84 -12.35
C HIS A 45 -12.14 -3.10 -12.25
N THR A 46 -12.11 -3.69 -11.05
CA THR A 46 -11.28 -4.87 -10.78
C THR A 46 -11.73 -6.08 -11.59
N ILE A 47 -13.02 -6.40 -11.56
CA ILE A 47 -13.58 -7.55 -12.28
C ILE A 47 -13.45 -7.36 -13.79
N ASN A 48 -13.74 -6.16 -14.30
CA ASN A 48 -13.56 -5.88 -15.73
C ASN A 48 -12.10 -6.02 -16.18
N GLY A 49 -11.16 -5.54 -15.35
CA GLY A 49 -9.73 -5.70 -15.63
C GLY A 49 -9.30 -7.17 -15.68
N LEU A 50 -9.75 -7.98 -14.72
CA LEU A 50 -9.48 -9.42 -14.67
C LEU A 50 -10.12 -10.14 -15.87
N ASN A 51 -11.36 -9.86 -16.20
CA ASN A 51 -12.06 -10.44 -17.35
C ASN A 51 -11.41 -10.07 -18.70
N ALA A 52 -10.80 -8.90 -18.77
CA ALA A 52 -10.01 -8.46 -19.93
C ALA A 52 -8.61 -9.08 -19.99
N GLY A 53 -8.23 -9.94 -19.05
CA GLY A 53 -6.92 -10.59 -19.00
C GLY A 53 -5.77 -9.64 -18.67
N LYS A 54 -6.04 -8.50 -18.02
CA LYS A 54 -4.98 -7.60 -17.55
C LYS A 54 -4.22 -8.23 -16.39
N ARG A 55 -2.90 -7.99 -16.32
CA ARG A 55 -2.10 -8.39 -15.17
C ARG A 55 -2.63 -7.72 -13.89
N LYS A 56 -2.65 -8.44 -12.78
CA LYS A 56 -3.21 -7.99 -11.51
C LYS A 56 -2.58 -6.71 -10.97
N ASP A 57 -1.26 -6.55 -11.12
CA ASP A 57 -0.56 -5.33 -10.72
C ASP A 57 -1.05 -4.09 -11.50
N LEU A 58 -1.30 -4.25 -12.80
CA LEU A 58 -1.83 -3.17 -13.62
C LEU A 58 -3.29 -2.83 -13.30
N VAL A 59 -4.09 -3.83 -12.92
CA VAL A 59 -5.50 -3.60 -12.56
C VAL A 59 -5.61 -2.66 -11.37
N HIS A 60 -4.92 -2.96 -10.25
CA HIS A 60 -5.04 -2.10 -9.07
C HIS A 60 -4.29 -0.76 -9.21
N GLN A 61 -3.22 -0.70 -10.03
CA GLN A 61 -2.46 0.54 -10.26
C GLN A 61 -3.18 1.51 -11.20
N SER A 62 -4.04 1.02 -12.08
CA SER A 62 -4.84 1.84 -13.00
C SER A 62 -6.20 2.25 -12.43
N LEU A 63 -6.49 1.93 -11.17
CA LEU A 63 -7.74 2.28 -10.53
C LEU A 63 -7.75 3.76 -10.16
N GLU A 64 -8.67 4.49 -10.77
CA GLU A 64 -8.96 5.89 -10.47
C GLU A 64 -10.43 6.01 -10.07
N LEU A 65 -10.70 6.73 -9.00
CA LEU A 65 -12.07 7.04 -8.61
C LEU A 65 -12.60 8.22 -9.43
N PRO A 66 -13.87 8.19 -9.84
CA PRO A 66 -14.52 9.38 -10.38
C PRO A 66 -14.40 10.57 -9.43
N GLU A 67 -14.21 11.77 -9.97
CA GLU A 67 -13.91 12.98 -9.21
C GLU A 67 -14.96 13.25 -8.09
N HIS A 68 -16.24 13.06 -8.39
CA HIS A 68 -17.32 13.27 -7.42
C HIS A 68 -17.28 12.29 -6.23
N LEU A 69 -16.69 11.10 -6.40
CA LEU A 69 -16.46 10.14 -5.31
C LEU A 69 -15.16 10.45 -4.59
N ALA A 70 -14.07 10.68 -5.34
CA ALA A 70 -12.74 10.92 -4.76
C ALA A 70 -12.71 12.17 -3.85
N ASN A 71 -13.45 13.23 -4.22
CA ASN A 71 -13.47 14.50 -3.49
C ASN A 71 -14.57 14.59 -2.42
N HIS A 72 -15.37 13.54 -2.22
CA HIS A 72 -16.41 13.57 -1.21
C HIS A 72 -15.80 13.53 0.21
N PRO A 73 -16.25 14.37 1.16
CA PRO A 73 -15.67 14.45 2.51
C PRO A 73 -15.62 13.12 3.26
N THR A 74 -16.58 12.23 3.02
CA THR A 74 -16.65 10.88 3.61
C THR A 74 -15.53 9.93 3.10
N MET A 75 -14.88 10.27 1.98
CA MET A 75 -13.87 9.42 1.34
C MET A 75 -12.45 9.72 1.82
N ASN A 76 -12.30 10.29 3.01
CA ASN A 76 -11.00 10.46 3.64
C ASN A 76 -10.36 9.11 3.95
N ILE A 77 -9.27 8.78 3.25
CA ILE A 77 -8.57 7.50 3.37
C ILE A 77 -7.85 7.44 4.73
N GLN A 78 -8.24 6.47 5.56
CA GLN A 78 -7.64 6.25 6.88
C GLN A 78 -6.75 4.99 6.90
N TYR A 79 -7.31 3.82 6.61
CA TYR A 79 -6.66 2.53 6.81
C TYR A 79 -6.27 1.81 5.51
N VAL A 80 -7.09 1.91 4.48
CA VAL A 80 -6.89 1.23 3.20
C VAL A 80 -7.20 2.17 2.04
N THR A 81 -6.44 2.03 0.96
CA THR A 81 -6.67 2.78 -0.28
C THR A 81 -7.66 2.04 -1.19
N PRO A 82 -8.23 2.70 -2.20
CA PRO A 82 -8.99 2.01 -3.26
C PRO A 82 -8.19 0.88 -3.93
N ALA A 83 -6.90 1.07 -4.13
CA ALA A 83 -6.01 0.04 -4.68
C ALA A 83 -5.88 -1.18 -3.76
N ASP A 84 -5.85 -1.00 -2.44
CA ASP A 84 -5.82 -2.10 -1.48
C ASP A 84 -7.13 -2.89 -1.49
N ILE A 85 -8.28 -2.20 -1.59
CA ILE A 85 -9.59 -2.84 -1.74
C ILE A 85 -9.62 -3.64 -3.05
N SER A 86 -9.11 -3.11 -4.16
CA SER A 86 -8.99 -3.83 -5.43
C SER A 86 -8.16 -5.12 -5.27
N LYS A 87 -7.02 -5.08 -4.56
CA LYS A 87 -6.23 -6.28 -4.24
C LYS A 87 -7.02 -7.31 -3.42
N MET A 88 -7.84 -6.86 -2.46
CA MET A 88 -8.71 -7.75 -1.67
C MET A 88 -9.76 -8.41 -2.56
N VAL A 89 -10.40 -7.66 -3.46
CA VAL A 89 -11.36 -8.17 -4.46
C VAL A 89 -10.67 -9.20 -5.35
N MET A 90 -9.50 -8.88 -5.92
CA MET A 90 -8.74 -9.83 -6.75
C MET A 90 -8.45 -11.12 -6.01
N LYS A 91 -7.97 -11.03 -4.76
CA LYS A 91 -7.67 -12.20 -3.93
C LYS A 91 -8.89 -13.07 -3.68
N GLN A 92 -10.07 -12.48 -3.52
CA GLN A 92 -11.32 -13.21 -3.33
C GLN A 92 -11.72 -14.03 -4.55
N TYR A 93 -11.52 -13.49 -5.76
CA TYR A 93 -11.95 -14.13 -7.00
C TYR A 93 -10.89 -15.03 -7.64
N THR A 94 -9.60 -14.74 -7.42
CA THR A 94 -8.49 -15.41 -8.10
C THR A 94 -7.51 -16.13 -7.15
N GLY A 95 -7.77 -16.06 -5.83
CA GLY A 95 -6.87 -16.62 -4.83
C GLY A 95 -5.62 -15.75 -4.61
N TRP A 96 -4.56 -16.37 -4.10
CA TRP A 96 -3.33 -15.68 -3.68
C TRP A 96 -2.33 -15.40 -4.80
N TRP A 97 -2.45 -16.11 -5.91
CA TRP A 97 -1.51 -16.03 -7.02
C TRP A 97 -1.57 -14.66 -7.71
N ASP A 98 -0.42 -14.03 -7.93
CA ASP A 98 -0.29 -12.67 -8.50
C ASP A 98 -0.04 -12.62 -10.00
N ASP A 99 0.00 -13.78 -10.68
CA ASP A 99 0.28 -13.99 -12.11
C ASP A 99 1.73 -13.71 -12.52
N ILE A 100 2.66 -13.58 -11.56
CA ILE A 100 4.09 -13.42 -11.82
C ILE A 100 4.79 -14.77 -11.59
N PRO A 101 5.31 -15.46 -12.64
CA PRO A 101 5.82 -16.82 -12.52
C PRO A 101 6.89 -17.02 -11.43
N SER A 102 7.79 -16.05 -11.22
CA SER A 102 8.82 -16.11 -10.19
C SER A 102 8.26 -16.08 -8.76
N GLN A 103 7.05 -15.55 -8.57
CA GLN A 103 6.39 -15.48 -7.25
C GLN A 103 5.66 -16.77 -6.88
N TRP A 104 5.58 -17.75 -7.78
CA TRP A 104 5.06 -19.08 -7.43
C TRP A 104 5.96 -19.80 -6.42
N SER A 105 7.27 -19.71 -6.62
CA SER A 105 8.30 -20.24 -5.72
C SER A 105 9.44 -19.22 -5.63
N PRO A 106 9.24 -18.11 -4.90
CA PRO A 106 10.20 -17.03 -4.86
C PRO A 106 11.48 -17.43 -4.12
N ALA A 107 12.62 -16.95 -4.58
CA ALA A 107 13.84 -17.00 -3.79
C ALA A 107 13.65 -16.16 -2.49
N PRO A 108 14.35 -16.50 -1.40
CA PRO A 108 14.39 -15.65 -0.20
C PRO A 108 14.73 -14.20 -0.55
N VAL A 109 14.12 -13.24 0.12
CA VAL A 109 14.37 -11.82 -0.16
C VAL A 109 15.85 -11.44 0.01
N ALA A 110 16.52 -12.04 0.98
CA ALA A 110 17.97 -11.87 1.17
C ALA A 110 18.77 -12.30 -0.06
N ASP A 111 18.42 -13.44 -0.68
CA ASP A 111 19.11 -13.95 -1.87
C ASP A 111 18.86 -13.05 -3.09
N GLN A 112 17.64 -12.48 -3.20
CA GLN A 112 17.33 -11.48 -4.22
C GLN A 112 18.22 -10.23 -4.05
N GLY A 113 18.42 -9.77 -2.82
CA GLY A 113 19.32 -8.66 -2.50
C GLY A 113 20.78 -8.98 -2.84
N GLU A 114 21.27 -10.19 -2.50
CA GLU A 114 22.62 -10.64 -2.87
C GLU A 114 22.82 -10.69 -4.39
N MET A 115 21.81 -11.12 -5.12
CA MET A 115 21.84 -11.10 -6.59
C MET A 115 22.02 -9.66 -7.12
N ILE A 116 21.30 -8.70 -6.58
CA ILE A 116 21.42 -7.28 -6.98
C ILE A 116 22.82 -6.75 -6.68
N ILE A 117 23.37 -7.07 -5.49
CA ILE A 117 24.73 -6.67 -5.11
C ILE A 117 25.75 -7.30 -6.09
N THR A 118 25.58 -8.55 -6.44
CA THR A 118 26.45 -9.26 -7.40
C THR A 118 26.39 -8.63 -8.79
N LEU A 119 25.20 -8.30 -9.28
CA LEU A 119 25.01 -7.61 -10.58
C LEU A 119 25.70 -6.24 -10.61
N ALA A 120 25.79 -5.55 -9.48
CA ALA A 120 26.53 -4.29 -9.35
C ALA A 120 28.06 -4.51 -9.14
N GLY A 121 28.57 -5.72 -9.38
CA GLY A 121 29.99 -6.04 -9.18
C GLY A 121 30.44 -6.05 -7.72
N GLY A 122 29.51 -6.27 -6.78
CA GLY A 122 29.76 -6.23 -5.34
C GLY A 122 29.79 -4.81 -4.74
N ASN A 123 29.51 -3.79 -5.53
CA ASN A 123 29.57 -2.39 -5.09
C ASN A 123 28.25 -1.96 -4.41
N LEU A 124 28.16 -2.26 -3.12
CA LEU A 124 26.99 -1.92 -2.29
C LEU A 124 26.76 -0.40 -2.23
N ASP A 125 27.83 0.40 -2.10
CA ASP A 125 27.73 1.85 -1.99
C ASP A 125 27.08 2.47 -3.24
N ALA A 126 27.44 1.97 -4.42
CA ALA A 126 26.82 2.44 -5.66
C ALA A 126 25.31 2.17 -5.70
N ILE A 127 24.86 1.02 -5.19
CA ILE A 127 23.45 0.69 -5.11
C ILE A 127 22.73 1.59 -4.11
N ILE A 128 23.35 1.87 -2.95
CA ILE A 128 22.78 2.77 -1.94
C ILE A 128 22.62 4.19 -2.50
N VAL A 129 23.64 4.68 -3.20
CA VAL A 129 23.60 6.01 -3.87
C VAL A 129 22.46 6.04 -4.91
N PHE A 130 22.35 5.00 -5.73
CA PHE A 130 21.26 4.88 -6.71
C PHE A 130 19.88 4.83 -6.04
N ALA A 131 19.72 4.04 -4.98
CA ALA A 131 18.45 3.96 -4.23
C ALA A 131 18.08 5.30 -3.59
N ARG A 132 19.06 6.07 -3.07
CA ARG A 132 18.82 7.44 -2.57
C ARG A 132 18.37 8.40 -3.67
N GLY A 133 18.92 8.27 -4.89
CA GLY A 133 18.46 9.04 -6.06
C GLY A 133 17.00 8.78 -6.38
N LEU A 134 16.56 7.52 -6.29
CA LEU A 134 15.18 7.12 -6.55
C LEU A 134 14.18 7.70 -5.53
N ILE A 135 14.59 8.16 -4.34
CA ILE A 135 13.67 8.73 -3.34
C ILE A 135 12.85 9.90 -3.93
N SER A 136 13.47 10.72 -4.78
CA SER A 136 12.81 11.85 -5.42
C SER A 136 12.22 11.52 -6.80
N GLU A 137 12.60 10.40 -7.41
CA GLU A 137 12.18 10.03 -8.76
C GLU A 137 11.00 9.02 -8.71
N ASP A 138 11.19 7.92 -8.00
CA ASP A 138 10.17 6.90 -7.73
C ASP A 138 10.44 6.22 -6.38
N ILE A 139 9.80 6.71 -5.35
CA ILE A 139 9.94 6.20 -3.98
C ILE A 139 9.55 4.72 -3.83
N ARG A 140 8.71 4.18 -4.71
CA ARG A 140 8.32 2.77 -4.69
C ARG A 140 9.46 1.88 -5.15
N LEU A 141 10.18 2.29 -6.20
CA LEU A 141 11.40 1.60 -6.63
C LEU A 141 12.50 1.71 -5.58
N ALA A 142 12.67 2.88 -4.95
CA ALA A 142 13.57 3.04 -3.81
C ALA A 142 13.25 2.05 -2.68
N SER A 143 11.96 1.85 -2.36
CA SER A 143 11.51 0.91 -1.32
C SER A 143 11.89 -0.53 -1.66
N HIS A 144 11.71 -0.99 -2.91
CA HIS A 144 12.11 -2.34 -3.33
C HIS A 144 13.60 -2.58 -3.15
N LEU A 145 14.46 -1.67 -3.63
CA LEU A 145 15.89 -1.79 -3.44
C LEU A 145 16.28 -1.78 -1.96
N THR A 146 15.68 -0.90 -1.18
CA THR A 146 15.92 -0.78 0.26
C THR A 146 15.61 -2.08 0.98
N ASP A 147 14.46 -2.71 0.70
CA ASP A 147 14.09 -3.97 1.31
C ASP A 147 15.06 -5.10 0.94
N TRP A 148 15.40 -5.24 -0.34
CA TRP A 148 16.37 -6.24 -0.78
C TRP A 148 17.72 -6.06 -0.10
N LEU A 149 18.24 -4.84 -0.03
CA LEU A 149 19.52 -4.56 0.65
C LEU A 149 19.43 -4.80 2.16
N PHE A 150 18.33 -4.41 2.80
CA PHE A 150 18.16 -4.59 4.24
C PHE A 150 18.11 -6.07 4.64
N TYR A 151 17.45 -6.90 3.86
CA TYR A 151 17.43 -8.34 4.13
C TYR A 151 18.76 -9.04 3.79
N ALA A 152 19.49 -8.57 2.78
CA ALA A 152 20.82 -9.08 2.43
C ALA A 152 21.94 -8.61 3.40
N ARG A 153 21.88 -7.35 3.84
CA ARG A 153 22.90 -6.69 4.67
C ARG A 153 22.30 -6.00 5.89
N PRO A 154 21.61 -6.75 6.78
CA PRO A 154 20.82 -6.16 7.86
C PRO A 154 21.65 -5.41 8.92
N ASN A 155 22.94 -5.69 9.00
CA ASN A 155 23.85 -5.07 9.97
C ASN A 155 24.72 -3.95 9.34
N ASP A 156 24.57 -3.69 8.05
CA ASP A 156 25.29 -2.61 7.38
C ASP A 156 24.67 -1.25 7.78
N ARG A 157 25.53 -0.29 8.19
CA ARG A 157 25.08 1.01 8.71
C ARG A 157 24.48 1.91 7.63
N GLU A 158 25.05 1.87 6.43
CA GLU A 158 24.56 2.67 5.32
C GLU A 158 23.22 2.14 4.79
N VAL A 159 23.05 0.81 4.78
CA VAL A 159 21.75 0.18 4.48
C VAL A 159 20.70 0.55 5.53
N GLN A 160 21.05 0.55 6.82
CA GLN A 160 20.15 0.97 7.89
C GLN A 160 19.78 2.46 7.77
N ALA A 161 20.74 3.31 7.39
CA ALA A 161 20.48 4.72 7.11
C ALA A 161 19.53 4.89 5.91
N LEU A 162 19.73 4.11 4.84
CA LEU A 162 18.86 4.11 3.66
C LEU A 162 17.41 3.73 4.04
N VAL A 163 17.20 2.73 4.92
CA VAL A 163 15.87 2.38 5.45
C VAL A 163 15.19 3.60 6.07
N PHE A 164 15.95 4.37 6.86
CA PHE A 164 15.42 5.60 7.46
C PHE A 164 15.06 6.65 6.42
N ASP A 165 15.93 6.90 5.46
CA ASP A 165 15.72 7.92 4.42
C ASP A 165 14.47 7.62 3.61
N VAL A 166 14.32 6.38 3.14
CA VAL A 166 13.20 5.94 2.30
C VAL A 166 11.89 5.92 3.08
N TYR A 167 11.84 5.22 4.22
CA TYR A 167 10.58 5.02 4.93
C TYR A 167 10.13 6.25 5.72
N LYS A 168 11.05 7.13 6.14
CA LYS A 168 10.67 8.45 6.64
C LYS A 168 9.95 9.28 5.56
N THR A 169 10.46 9.25 4.33
CA THR A 169 9.82 9.95 3.21
C THR A 169 8.42 9.39 2.95
N ARG A 170 8.26 8.06 2.96
CA ARG A 170 6.95 7.43 2.80
C ARG A 170 5.97 7.74 3.93
N ILE A 171 6.42 7.79 5.19
CA ILE A 171 5.56 8.18 6.33
C ILE A 171 5.06 9.63 6.19
N LEU A 172 5.88 10.50 5.62
CA LEU A 172 5.55 11.92 5.42
C LEU A 172 4.74 12.19 4.14
N ASP A 173 4.55 11.18 3.29
CA ASP A 173 3.75 11.29 2.09
C ASP A 173 2.26 11.38 2.46
N PRO A 174 1.55 12.46 2.06
CA PRO A 174 0.12 12.60 2.35
C PRO A 174 -0.77 11.51 1.77
N SER A 175 -0.29 10.76 0.78
CA SER A 175 -1.02 9.63 0.19
C SER A 175 -0.89 8.33 0.99
N SER A 176 0.03 8.25 1.95
CA SER A 176 0.21 7.06 2.77
C SER A 176 -0.91 6.92 3.80
N ASN A 177 -1.54 5.77 3.84
CA ASN A 177 -2.56 5.46 4.84
C ASN A 177 -1.93 5.02 6.18
N THR A 178 -2.75 4.93 7.22
CA THR A 178 -2.30 4.58 8.59
C THR A 178 -1.60 3.22 8.65
N MET A 179 -2.06 2.22 7.88
CA MET A 179 -1.46 0.87 7.90
C MET A 179 -0.09 0.86 7.22
N GLU A 180 0.05 1.61 6.13
CA GLU A 180 1.36 1.82 5.49
C GLU A 180 2.33 2.52 6.44
N MET A 181 1.90 3.62 7.07
CA MET A 181 2.73 4.37 8.02
C MET A 181 3.20 3.50 9.19
N LEU A 182 2.33 2.66 9.77
CA LEU A 182 2.70 1.73 10.83
C LEU A 182 3.72 0.69 10.34
N THR A 183 3.52 0.14 9.13
CA THR A 183 4.45 -0.82 8.53
C THR A 183 5.84 -0.20 8.29
N TYR A 184 5.88 1.04 7.79
CA TYR A 184 7.14 1.76 7.57
C TYR A 184 7.84 2.09 8.89
N LEU A 185 7.10 2.46 9.93
CA LEU A 185 7.63 2.70 11.27
C LEU A 185 8.23 1.43 11.88
N ASP A 186 7.58 0.28 11.70
CA ASP A 186 8.09 -1.01 12.17
C ASP A 186 9.41 -1.36 11.47
N GLN A 187 9.52 -1.15 10.16
CA GLN A 187 10.76 -1.38 9.42
C GLN A 187 11.90 -0.46 9.89
N MET A 188 11.62 0.82 10.10
CA MET A 188 12.61 1.76 10.66
C MET A 188 13.06 1.35 12.08
N THR A 189 12.12 0.87 12.90
CA THR A 189 12.41 0.39 14.24
C THR A 189 13.29 -0.86 14.22
N ALA A 190 13.01 -1.80 13.32
CA ALA A 190 13.82 -3.00 13.11
C ALA A 190 15.26 -2.65 12.69
N ALA A 191 15.43 -1.72 11.76
CA ALA A 191 16.75 -1.23 11.35
C ALA A 191 17.52 -0.61 12.51
N ARG A 192 16.86 0.24 13.32
CA ARG A 192 17.47 0.89 14.50
C ARG A 192 17.86 -0.10 15.59
N ALA A 193 17.06 -1.15 15.82
CA ALA A 193 17.37 -2.17 16.81
C ALA A 193 18.64 -2.96 16.43
N ARG A 194 18.87 -3.19 15.14
CA ARG A 194 20.07 -3.87 14.63
C ARG A 194 21.32 -2.97 14.71
N SER A 195 21.19 -1.67 14.42
CA SER A 195 22.25 -0.69 14.58
C SER A 195 22.83 -0.67 16.00
N ARG A 196 21.98 -0.86 17.03
CA ARG A 196 22.40 -0.86 18.45
C ARG A 196 23.07 -2.17 18.89
N ARG A 197 22.85 -3.30 18.21
CA ARG A 197 23.46 -4.60 18.51
C ARG A 197 24.82 -4.78 17.86
N GLY A 198 25.13 -3.99 16.85
CA GLY A 198 26.43 -4.00 16.14
C GLY A 198 27.50 -3.07 16.75
N ASN A 199 27.18 -2.40 17.85
CA ASN A 199 28.09 -1.64 18.71
C ASN A 199 28.37 -2.44 19.98
#